data_d7498e24fc6899bd2e9c21f05d53ac79
#
_entry.id   d7498e24fc6899bd2e9c21f05d53ac79
#
_cell.length_a   1.000
_cell.length_b   1.000
_cell.length_c   1.000
_cell.angle_alpha   90.00
_cell.angle_beta   90.00
_cell.angle_gamma   90.00
#
_symmetry.space_group_name_H-M   'P 1'
#
loop_
_entity.id
_entity.type
_entity.pdbx_description
1 polymer ?
#
loop_
_entity_poly.entity_id
_entity_poly.type
_entity_poly.pdbx_seq_one_letter_code
_entity_poly.pdbx_strand_id
1 'polypeptide(L)'
;MNVLVTDFSGVYWESGFLPWLKTEAGDGLTIVDFTRLEGSCCYCTAQEKILSDLPSCLPALRWIDSGDYHYMSHLLALREKEPFHLLLLDHHPDNQDPVFEGVLSCGAWVKAMQEENPLLQSVLSVGPEGCPEDIPETWLRERRGERLYVSLDKDIMDRPWARTDWTQGAYTLPQVKEMLRRAMRGGMQVVAVDICGELPVFKGGSGEDLRINFETNKELYQHLTTLLNQ
;
A
#
# COMPACT_ATOMS: atom_id res chain seq x y z
N MET A 1 4.05 -15.94 8.63
CA MET A 1 3.47 -14.59 8.83
C MET A 1 2.16 -14.49 8.08
N ASN A 2 1.15 -13.84 8.64
CA ASN A 2 -0.12 -13.66 7.94
C ASN A 2 -0.01 -12.49 6.94
N VAL A 3 -0.54 -12.70 5.74
CA VAL A 3 -0.50 -11.76 4.61
C VAL A 3 -1.87 -11.72 3.95
N LEU A 4 -2.30 -10.53 3.53
CA LEU A 4 -3.47 -10.33 2.68
C LEU A 4 -3.02 -9.90 1.28
N VAL A 5 -3.66 -10.46 0.27
CA VAL A 5 -3.60 -9.97 -1.11
C VAL A 5 -5.02 -9.67 -1.57
N THR A 6 -5.28 -8.44 -2.00
CA THR A 6 -6.49 -8.08 -2.75
C THR A 6 -6.10 -7.99 -4.21
N ASP A 7 -6.66 -8.86 -5.04
CA ASP A 7 -6.29 -8.99 -6.45
C ASP A 7 -7.44 -8.50 -7.34
N PHE A 8 -7.26 -7.34 -7.98
CA PHE A 8 -8.25 -6.72 -8.86
C PHE A 8 -7.92 -6.94 -10.34
N SER A 9 -6.63 -6.95 -10.66
CA SER A 9 -6.16 -6.96 -12.05
C SER A 9 -5.66 -8.33 -12.51
N GLY A 10 -5.41 -9.27 -11.59
CA GLY A 10 -4.77 -10.54 -11.87
C GLY A 10 -3.23 -10.44 -11.95
N VAL A 11 -2.66 -9.26 -11.74
CA VAL A 11 -1.21 -9.00 -11.94
C VAL A 11 -0.31 -9.86 -11.07
N TYR A 12 -0.76 -10.22 -9.88
CA TYR A 12 0.03 -11.07 -8.99
C TYR A 12 0.11 -12.54 -9.45
N TRP A 13 -0.88 -13.00 -10.23
CA TRP A 13 -0.81 -14.27 -10.94
C TRP A 13 0.07 -14.17 -12.19
N GLU A 14 -0.10 -13.11 -12.98
CA GLU A 14 0.65 -12.86 -14.22
C GLU A 14 2.16 -12.72 -13.95
N SER A 15 2.54 -12.03 -12.88
CA SER A 15 3.94 -11.88 -12.46
C SER A 15 4.56 -13.12 -11.83
N GLY A 16 3.75 -14.09 -11.41
CA GLY A 16 4.20 -15.24 -10.61
C GLY A 16 4.41 -14.92 -9.13
N PHE A 17 4.13 -13.70 -8.68
CA PHE A 17 4.31 -13.34 -7.27
C PHE A 17 3.37 -14.11 -6.35
N LEU A 18 2.10 -14.26 -6.71
CA LEU A 18 1.14 -14.96 -5.87
C LEU A 18 1.44 -16.47 -5.73
N PRO A 19 1.83 -17.22 -6.78
CA PRO A 19 2.32 -18.58 -6.63
C PRO A 19 3.54 -18.70 -5.71
N TRP A 20 4.50 -17.77 -5.83
CA TRP A 20 5.66 -17.71 -4.96
C TRP A 20 5.25 -17.42 -3.51
N LEU A 21 4.41 -16.39 -3.28
CA LEU A 21 3.95 -15.99 -1.96
C LEU A 21 3.17 -17.13 -1.25
N LYS A 22 2.42 -17.95 -2.00
CA LYS A 22 1.77 -19.15 -1.44
C LYS A 22 2.78 -20.15 -0.85
N THR A 23 3.94 -20.26 -1.47
CA THR A 23 5.00 -21.15 -0.95
C THR A 23 5.64 -20.58 0.31
N GLU A 24 5.86 -19.26 0.36
CA GLU A 24 6.53 -18.58 1.46
C GLU A 24 5.62 -18.37 2.71
N ALA A 25 4.38 -17.97 2.49
CA ALA A 25 3.45 -17.67 3.58
C ALA A 25 2.60 -18.88 4.02
N GLY A 26 2.46 -19.89 3.16
CA GLY A 26 1.68 -21.10 3.45
C GLY A 26 0.24 -20.77 3.87
N ASP A 27 -0.22 -21.38 4.95
CA ASP A 27 -1.56 -21.17 5.51
C ASP A 27 -1.80 -19.74 6.03
N GLY A 28 -0.74 -18.91 6.12
CA GLY A 28 -0.84 -17.50 6.49
C GLY A 28 -1.32 -16.58 5.37
N LEU A 29 -1.44 -17.07 4.12
CA LEU A 29 -1.87 -16.26 2.99
C LEU A 29 -3.40 -16.24 2.87
N THR A 30 -3.97 -15.04 2.90
CA THR A 30 -5.37 -14.77 2.54
C THR A 30 -5.42 -14.03 1.22
N ILE A 31 -6.23 -14.51 0.28
CA ILE A 31 -6.44 -13.87 -1.03
C ILE A 31 -7.90 -13.50 -1.12
N VAL A 32 -8.18 -12.24 -1.46
CA VAL A 32 -9.52 -11.78 -1.84
C VAL A 32 -9.48 -11.42 -3.32
N ASP A 33 -10.20 -12.19 -4.13
CA ASP A 33 -10.25 -12.05 -5.59
C ASP A 33 -11.37 -11.07 -5.97
N PHE A 34 -10.96 -9.91 -6.47
CA PHE A 34 -11.82 -8.85 -7.00
C PHE A 34 -11.71 -8.70 -8.52
N THR A 35 -11.08 -9.62 -9.24
CA THR A 35 -10.85 -9.52 -10.70
C THR A 35 -12.11 -9.38 -11.54
N ARG A 36 -13.27 -9.71 -10.96
CA ARG A 36 -14.59 -9.58 -11.60
C ARG A 36 -15.45 -8.47 -10.99
N LEU A 37 -14.90 -7.68 -10.09
CA LEU A 37 -15.66 -6.63 -9.42
C LEU A 37 -15.72 -5.39 -10.31
N GLU A 38 -16.93 -5.06 -10.76
CA GLU A 38 -17.20 -3.84 -11.53
C GLU A 38 -17.21 -2.61 -10.62
N GLY A 39 -16.86 -1.44 -11.16
CA GLY A 39 -16.86 -0.18 -10.42
C GLY A 39 -15.76 -0.05 -9.38
N SER A 40 -14.62 -0.73 -9.59
CA SER A 40 -13.51 -0.79 -8.64
C SER A 40 -12.17 -0.25 -9.18
N CYS A 41 -12.09 0.27 -10.41
CA CYS A 41 -10.83 0.86 -10.92
C CYS A 41 -10.57 2.24 -10.30
N CYS A 42 -9.77 3.11 -10.88
CA CYS A 42 -9.38 4.45 -10.34
C CYS A 42 -10.45 5.17 -9.53
N TYR A 43 -11.71 4.96 -9.86
CA TYR A 43 -12.91 5.45 -9.15
C TYR A 43 -13.70 4.25 -8.62
N CYS A 44 -13.90 4.22 -7.31
CA CYS A 44 -14.57 3.11 -6.64
C CYS A 44 -16.00 3.47 -6.24
N THR A 45 -16.95 2.77 -6.85
CA THR A 45 -18.37 2.79 -6.46
C THR A 45 -18.79 1.51 -5.72
N ALA A 46 -17.89 0.53 -5.62
CA ALA A 46 -18.14 -0.79 -5.04
C ALA A 46 -17.66 -0.93 -3.58
N GLN A 47 -17.51 0.18 -2.85
CA GLN A 47 -16.92 0.22 -1.49
C GLN A 47 -17.59 -0.75 -0.51
N GLU A 48 -18.92 -0.75 -0.47
CA GLU A 48 -19.69 -1.64 0.43
C GLU A 48 -19.43 -3.12 0.12
N LYS A 49 -19.37 -3.47 -1.17
CA LYS A 49 -19.08 -4.85 -1.59
C LYS A 49 -17.67 -5.26 -1.19
N ILE A 50 -16.66 -4.40 -1.43
CA ILE A 50 -15.29 -4.63 -1.00
C ILE A 50 -15.25 -4.86 0.52
N LEU A 51 -15.83 -3.94 1.29
CA LEU A 51 -15.85 -4.04 2.75
C LEU A 51 -16.53 -5.32 3.24
N SER A 52 -17.58 -5.78 2.57
CA SER A 52 -18.29 -7.01 2.94
C SER A 52 -17.45 -8.27 2.69
N ASP A 53 -16.61 -8.27 1.67
CA ASP A 53 -15.83 -9.43 1.24
C ASP A 53 -14.47 -9.53 1.97
N LEU A 54 -14.03 -8.43 2.57
CA LEU A 54 -12.80 -8.43 3.37
C LEU A 54 -12.94 -9.28 4.65
N PRO A 55 -11.90 -10.01 5.04
CA PRO A 55 -11.91 -10.79 6.27
C PRO A 55 -12.11 -9.88 7.51
N SER A 56 -12.75 -10.42 8.54
CA SER A 56 -13.02 -9.68 9.77
C SER A 56 -11.76 -9.31 10.56
N CYS A 57 -10.68 -10.09 10.42
CA CYS A 57 -9.38 -9.81 10.99
C CYS A 57 -8.36 -9.66 9.84
N LEU A 58 -7.75 -8.48 9.76
CA LEU A 58 -6.79 -8.17 8.71
C LEU A 58 -5.36 -8.46 9.17
N PRO A 59 -4.54 -9.12 8.34
CA PRO A 59 -3.10 -9.18 8.56
C PRO A 59 -2.46 -7.79 8.52
N ALA A 60 -1.32 -7.63 9.18
CA ALA A 60 -0.58 -6.38 9.16
C ALA A 60 0.10 -6.12 7.82
N LEU A 61 0.47 -7.15 7.05
CA LEU A 61 1.16 -7.03 5.76
C LEU A 61 0.18 -7.33 4.62
N ARG A 62 0.06 -6.38 3.66
CA ARG A 62 -0.99 -6.44 2.63
C ARG A 62 -0.46 -5.96 1.29
N TRP A 63 -0.83 -6.65 0.20
CA TRP A 63 -0.64 -6.24 -1.19
C TRP A 63 -1.99 -5.88 -1.81
N ILE A 64 -2.09 -4.67 -2.42
CA ILE A 64 -3.36 -4.08 -2.87
C ILE A 64 -3.42 -3.74 -4.35
N ASP A 65 -2.60 -4.40 -5.19
CA ASP A 65 -2.62 -4.32 -6.65
C ASP A 65 -1.92 -3.08 -7.26
N SER A 66 -2.40 -2.53 -8.38
CA SER A 66 -1.86 -1.33 -9.01
C SER A 66 -2.27 -0.05 -8.28
N GLY A 67 -1.62 1.06 -8.62
CA GLY A 67 -1.94 2.38 -8.06
C GLY A 67 -3.39 2.81 -8.26
N ASP A 68 -4.10 2.28 -9.28
CA ASP A 68 -5.55 2.50 -9.47
C ASP A 68 -6.39 2.08 -8.27
N TYR A 69 -5.89 1.14 -7.47
CA TYR A 69 -6.60 0.60 -6.31
C TYR A 69 -6.02 1.10 -4.98
N HIS A 70 -5.18 2.15 -4.99
CA HIS A 70 -4.55 2.69 -3.77
C HIS A 70 -5.56 3.13 -2.71
N TYR A 71 -6.79 3.50 -3.11
CA TYR A 71 -7.90 3.78 -2.19
C TYR A 71 -8.21 2.60 -1.24
N MET A 72 -7.74 1.39 -1.53
CA MET A 72 -7.88 0.25 -0.61
C MET A 72 -7.25 0.51 0.75
N SER A 73 -6.18 1.30 0.83
CA SER A 73 -5.58 1.70 2.12
C SER A 73 -6.60 2.43 3.02
N HIS A 74 -7.46 3.28 2.45
CA HIS A 74 -8.56 3.89 3.20
C HIS A 74 -9.58 2.84 3.68
N LEU A 75 -10.05 1.97 2.78
CA LEU A 75 -11.05 0.94 3.12
C LEU A 75 -10.53 -0.05 4.17
N LEU A 76 -9.25 -0.43 4.08
CA LEU A 76 -8.60 -1.31 5.06
C LEU A 76 -8.40 -0.60 6.40
N ALA A 77 -8.07 0.69 6.41
CA ALA A 77 -7.91 1.50 7.62
C ALA A 77 -9.23 1.72 8.38
N LEU A 78 -10.40 1.58 7.74
CA LEU A 78 -11.70 1.59 8.43
C LEU A 78 -11.87 0.40 9.40
N ARG A 79 -11.01 -0.62 9.31
CA ARG A 79 -10.99 -1.77 10.23
C ARG A 79 -10.15 -1.54 11.48
N GLU A 80 -9.35 -0.47 11.53
CA GLU A 80 -8.61 -0.09 12.74
C GLU A 80 -9.59 0.25 13.89
N LYS A 81 -9.16 -0.04 15.11
CA LYS A 81 -10.00 0.13 16.32
C LYS A 81 -9.48 1.20 17.27
N GLU A 82 -8.27 1.66 17.05
CA GLU A 82 -7.58 2.61 17.90
C GLU A 82 -6.94 3.71 17.05
N PRO A 83 -6.68 4.90 17.62
CA PRO A 83 -6.03 5.99 16.91
C PRO A 83 -4.69 5.58 16.29
N PHE A 84 -4.41 6.09 15.09
CA PHE A 84 -3.18 5.81 14.35
C PHE A 84 -2.71 7.02 13.55
N HIS A 85 -1.44 7.01 13.15
CA HIS A 85 -0.84 7.94 12.22
C HIS A 85 -0.59 7.24 10.88
N LEU A 86 -0.78 7.95 9.76
CA LEU A 86 -0.49 7.45 8.43
C LEU A 86 0.89 7.95 7.99
N LEU A 87 1.76 7.02 7.57
CA LEU A 87 2.95 7.29 6.78
C LEU A 87 2.65 6.86 5.33
N LEU A 88 2.59 7.82 4.43
CA LEU A 88 2.46 7.60 2.99
C LEU A 88 3.84 7.72 2.33
N LEU A 89 4.30 6.65 1.71
CA LEU A 89 5.48 6.60 0.84
C LEU A 89 4.98 6.45 -0.60
N ASP A 90 5.01 7.54 -1.38
CA ASP A 90 4.31 7.64 -2.66
C ASP A 90 4.94 8.77 -3.51
N HIS A 91 4.85 8.70 -4.82
CA HIS A 91 5.19 9.83 -5.68
C HIS A 91 4.06 10.87 -5.74
N HIS A 92 2.82 10.46 -5.47
CA HIS A 92 1.63 11.29 -5.50
C HIS A 92 1.13 11.59 -4.06
N PRO A 93 0.50 12.74 -3.82
CA PRO A 93 -0.03 13.06 -2.49
C PRO A 93 -1.34 12.37 -2.16
N ASP A 94 -2.05 11.84 -3.15
CA ASP A 94 -3.38 11.20 -3.07
C ASP A 94 -4.42 11.96 -2.22
N ASN A 95 -4.24 13.28 -2.17
CA ASN A 95 -4.99 14.21 -1.34
C ASN A 95 -5.78 15.23 -2.17
N GLN A 96 -6.28 14.80 -3.33
CA GLN A 96 -7.08 15.62 -4.23
C GLN A 96 -8.52 15.75 -3.72
N ASP A 97 -9.22 16.78 -4.17
CA ASP A 97 -10.67 16.86 -4.00
C ASP A 97 -11.35 15.72 -4.79
N PRO A 98 -12.37 15.06 -4.23
CA PRO A 98 -13.10 14.04 -4.94
C PRO A 98 -13.77 14.65 -6.19
N VAL A 99 -13.59 13.99 -7.33
CA VAL A 99 -14.18 14.45 -8.60
C VAL A 99 -15.71 14.29 -8.61
N PHE A 100 -16.20 13.27 -7.91
CA PHE A 100 -17.63 12.98 -7.77
C PHE A 100 -17.95 12.75 -6.29
N GLU A 101 -19.07 13.35 -5.84
CA GLU A 101 -19.56 13.16 -4.47
C GLU A 101 -19.87 11.67 -4.21
N GLY A 102 -19.38 11.14 -3.09
CA GLY A 102 -19.57 9.75 -2.68
C GLY A 102 -18.77 8.71 -3.47
N VAL A 103 -17.90 9.13 -4.40
CA VAL A 103 -17.02 8.23 -5.16
C VAL A 103 -15.59 8.34 -4.63
N LEU A 104 -15.09 7.26 -4.08
CA LEU A 104 -13.69 7.14 -3.64
C LEU A 104 -12.78 6.96 -4.86
N SER A 105 -11.61 7.61 -4.87
CA SER A 105 -10.63 7.45 -5.95
C SER A 105 -9.22 7.23 -5.44
N CYS A 106 -8.36 6.67 -6.31
CA CYS A 106 -6.95 6.46 -6.01
C CYS A 106 -6.21 7.77 -5.66
N GLY A 107 -6.56 8.89 -6.30
CA GLY A 107 -5.92 10.19 -6.04
C GLY A 107 -6.56 11.04 -4.91
N ALA A 108 -7.67 10.56 -4.29
CA ALA A 108 -8.40 11.31 -3.26
C ALA A 108 -8.55 10.57 -1.93
N TRP A 109 -7.99 9.37 -1.80
CA TRP A 109 -8.24 8.51 -0.65
C TRP A 109 -7.64 9.02 0.67
N VAL A 110 -6.52 9.74 0.60
CA VAL A 110 -5.92 10.36 1.80
C VAL A 110 -6.84 11.43 2.36
N LYS A 111 -7.42 12.26 1.48
CA LYS A 111 -8.40 13.27 1.89
C LYS A 111 -9.66 12.63 2.46
N ALA A 112 -10.19 11.61 1.79
CA ALA A 112 -11.34 10.86 2.30
C ALA A 112 -11.04 10.27 3.69
N MET A 113 -9.85 9.69 3.89
CA MET A 113 -9.44 9.17 5.21
C MET A 113 -9.35 10.27 6.26
N GLN A 114 -8.85 11.47 5.92
CA GLN A 114 -8.78 12.61 6.84
C GLN A 114 -10.16 13.13 7.25
N GLU A 115 -11.12 13.10 6.34
CA GLU A 115 -12.48 13.60 6.57
C GLU A 115 -13.39 12.57 7.27
N GLU A 116 -13.22 11.29 6.97
CA GLU A 116 -14.17 10.23 7.35
C GLU A 116 -13.68 9.34 8.49
N ASN A 117 -12.35 9.22 8.71
CA ASN A 117 -11.81 8.34 9.74
C ASN A 117 -11.40 9.10 11.01
N PRO A 118 -12.22 9.10 12.08
CA PRO A 118 -11.93 9.83 13.31
C PRO A 118 -10.73 9.26 14.10
N LEU A 119 -10.22 8.10 13.72
CA LEU A 119 -9.05 7.48 14.34
C LEU A 119 -7.74 7.95 13.74
N LEU A 120 -7.76 8.56 12.54
CA LEU A 120 -6.56 9.13 11.92
C LEU A 120 -6.13 10.41 12.67
N GLN A 121 -4.91 10.41 13.22
CA GLN A 121 -4.39 11.52 14.01
C GLN A 121 -3.53 12.49 13.19
N SER A 122 -2.72 11.97 12.28
CA SER A 122 -1.92 12.77 11.36
C SER A 122 -1.48 11.96 10.14
N VAL A 123 -1.12 12.67 9.08
CA VAL A 123 -0.53 12.10 7.86
C VAL A 123 0.87 12.68 7.69
N LEU A 124 1.84 11.84 7.39
CA LEU A 124 3.14 12.21 6.87
C LEU A 124 3.29 11.60 5.48
N SER A 125 3.42 12.45 4.46
CA SER A 125 3.73 12.02 3.09
C SER A 125 5.20 12.25 2.80
N VAL A 126 5.86 11.27 2.17
CA VAL A 126 7.25 11.31 1.71
C VAL A 126 7.26 10.93 0.24
N GLY A 127 7.87 11.78 -0.60
CA GLY A 127 7.99 11.57 -2.04
C GLY A 127 7.29 12.60 -2.91
N PRO A 128 6.07 13.07 -2.59
CA PRO A 128 5.41 14.09 -3.39
C PRO A 128 6.17 15.43 -3.38
N GLU A 129 6.01 16.21 -4.44
CA GLU A 129 6.61 17.55 -4.53
C GLU A 129 6.17 18.43 -3.34
N GLY A 130 7.14 19.10 -2.71
CA GLY A 130 6.89 19.93 -1.53
C GLY A 130 6.79 19.20 -0.21
N CYS A 131 6.80 17.86 -0.20
CA CYS A 131 6.88 17.03 0.99
C CYS A 131 8.34 16.75 1.39
N PRO A 132 8.59 16.27 2.63
CA PRO A 132 9.92 15.81 3.02
C PRO A 132 10.43 14.69 2.11
N GLU A 133 11.75 14.73 1.80
CA GLU A 133 12.42 13.66 1.03
C GLU A 133 12.70 12.40 1.87
N ASP A 134 12.52 12.47 3.18
CA ASP A 134 12.71 11.34 4.12
C ASP A 134 11.85 11.56 5.38
N ILE A 135 11.67 10.51 6.17
CA ILE A 135 10.93 10.56 7.43
C ILE A 135 11.71 11.42 8.44
N PRO A 136 11.16 12.56 8.93
CA PRO A 136 11.85 13.36 9.94
C PRO A 136 11.98 12.60 11.26
N GLU A 137 13.20 12.56 11.83
CA GLU A 137 13.45 11.93 13.14
C GLU A 137 12.58 12.51 14.26
N THR A 138 12.28 13.81 14.17
CA THR A 138 11.39 14.49 15.12
C THR A 138 9.98 13.90 15.07
N TRP A 139 9.48 13.59 13.87
CA TRP A 139 8.13 13.05 13.69
C TRP A 139 7.99 11.67 14.37
N LEU A 140 8.98 10.78 14.19
CA LEU A 140 9.02 9.46 14.83
C LEU A 140 9.16 9.57 16.35
N ARG A 141 10.05 10.45 16.82
CA ARG A 141 10.34 10.60 18.24
C ARG A 141 9.14 11.15 19.03
N GLU A 142 8.43 12.14 18.46
CA GLU A 142 7.27 12.76 19.10
C GLU A 142 6.08 11.82 19.23
N ARG A 143 6.01 10.79 18.37
CA ARG A 143 4.91 9.80 18.31
C ARG A 143 5.32 8.42 18.84
N ARG A 144 6.38 8.40 19.64
CA ARG A 144 6.88 7.14 20.19
C ARG A 144 5.82 6.42 21.04
N GLY A 145 5.58 5.15 20.74
CA GLY A 145 4.54 4.33 21.38
C GLY A 145 3.16 4.45 20.75
N GLU A 146 2.95 5.41 19.85
CA GLU A 146 1.71 5.54 19.10
C GLU A 146 1.66 4.56 17.91
N ARG A 147 0.47 4.36 17.35
CA ARG A 147 0.23 3.39 16.27
C ARG A 147 0.54 4.00 14.91
N LEU A 148 1.21 3.23 14.06
CA LEU A 148 1.62 3.62 12.72
C LEU A 148 1.00 2.70 11.65
N TYR A 149 0.28 3.29 10.73
CA TYR A 149 -0.17 2.69 9.48
C TYR A 149 0.74 3.16 8.36
N VAL A 150 1.35 2.24 7.62
CA VAL A 150 2.23 2.56 6.49
C VAL A 150 1.51 2.20 5.20
N SER A 151 1.47 3.13 4.24
CA SER A 151 1.04 2.87 2.87
C SER A 151 2.19 3.17 1.92
N LEU A 152 2.61 2.18 1.15
CA LEU A 152 3.67 2.26 0.17
C LEU A 152 3.09 2.08 -1.23
N ASP A 153 3.13 3.14 -2.06
CA ASP A 153 3.03 2.98 -3.50
C ASP A 153 4.43 2.82 -4.10
N LYS A 154 4.61 1.77 -4.90
CA LYS A 154 5.89 1.49 -5.54
C LYS A 154 6.27 2.52 -6.59
N ASP A 155 5.34 3.40 -7.00
CA ASP A 155 5.64 4.48 -7.91
C ASP A 155 6.55 5.57 -7.30
N ILE A 156 6.75 5.59 -5.97
CA ILE A 156 7.80 6.39 -5.35
C ILE A 156 9.19 6.03 -5.91
N MET A 157 9.37 4.79 -6.39
CA MET A 157 10.64 4.28 -6.87
C MET A 157 10.88 4.57 -8.35
N ASP A 158 12.17 4.69 -8.71
CA ASP A 158 12.62 4.79 -10.09
C ASP A 158 12.42 3.47 -10.85
N ARG A 159 12.29 3.58 -12.16
CA ARG A 159 11.99 2.48 -13.09
C ARG A 159 12.89 1.23 -12.98
N PRO A 160 14.18 1.28 -12.65
CA PRO A 160 14.95 0.06 -12.39
C PRO A 160 14.40 -0.83 -11.27
N TRP A 161 13.60 -0.27 -10.34
CA TRP A 161 13.13 -0.94 -9.13
C TRP A 161 11.65 -1.26 -9.14
N ALA A 162 10.85 -0.49 -9.86
CA ALA A 162 9.41 -0.75 -9.99
C ALA A 162 8.92 -0.38 -11.40
N ARG A 163 7.81 -0.95 -11.79
CA ARG A 163 7.05 -0.60 -12.99
C ARG A 163 5.62 -0.40 -12.60
N THR A 164 5.13 0.81 -12.80
CA THR A 164 3.78 1.20 -12.43
C THR A 164 3.07 1.83 -13.62
N ASP A 165 1.77 1.92 -13.56
CA ASP A 165 0.93 2.58 -14.56
C ASP A 165 0.78 4.09 -14.32
N TRP A 166 1.35 4.60 -13.22
CA TRP A 166 1.42 6.01 -12.86
C TRP A 166 2.84 6.57 -13.06
N THR A 167 2.97 7.91 -13.03
CA THR A 167 4.30 8.56 -13.06
C THR A 167 5.10 8.14 -11.83
N GLN A 168 6.42 7.94 -12.04
CA GLN A 168 7.29 7.40 -11.01
C GLN A 168 8.26 8.44 -10.45
N GLY A 169 8.57 8.31 -9.18
CA GLY A 169 9.59 9.05 -8.48
C GLY A 169 11.01 8.56 -8.80
N ALA A 170 11.95 8.89 -7.92
CA ALA A 170 13.37 8.64 -8.13
C ALA A 170 14.03 7.83 -7.01
N TYR A 171 13.26 7.28 -6.07
CA TYR A 171 13.84 6.50 -4.98
C TYR A 171 14.27 5.12 -5.46
N THR A 172 15.33 4.64 -4.84
CA THR A 172 15.79 3.25 -5.02
C THR A 172 15.11 2.33 -4.00
N LEU A 173 14.99 1.06 -4.32
CA LEU A 173 14.48 0.07 -3.36
C LEU A 173 15.28 0.03 -2.04
N PRO A 174 16.65 0.14 -2.03
CA PRO A 174 17.40 0.28 -0.78
C PRO A 174 16.99 1.48 0.08
N GLN A 175 16.69 2.65 -0.53
CA GLN A 175 16.22 3.83 0.20
C GLN A 175 14.84 3.59 0.81
N VAL A 176 13.90 3.02 0.05
CA VAL A 176 12.56 2.65 0.55
C VAL A 176 12.66 1.64 1.69
N LYS A 177 13.49 0.60 1.55
CA LYS A 177 13.74 -0.38 2.62
C LYS A 177 14.32 0.26 3.88
N GLU A 178 15.20 1.25 3.75
CA GLU A 178 15.75 1.98 4.88
C GLU A 178 14.68 2.87 5.56
N MET A 179 13.83 3.55 4.79
CA MET A 179 12.69 4.32 5.34
C MET A 179 11.74 3.41 6.12
N LEU A 180 11.37 2.25 5.56
CA LEU A 180 10.53 1.25 6.24
C LEU A 180 11.20 0.75 7.54
N ARG A 181 12.50 0.45 7.50
CA ARG A 181 13.25 0.04 8.69
C ARG A 181 13.24 1.14 9.77
N ARG A 182 13.43 2.39 9.41
CA ARG A 182 13.40 3.53 10.34
C ARG A 182 12.01 3.73 10.93
N ALA A 183 10.97 3.67 10.10
CA ALA A 183 9.58 3.76 10.56
C ALA A 183 9.27 2.66 11.59
N MET A 184 9.61 1.42 11.28
CA MET A 184 9.33 0.26 12.14
C MET A 184 10.17 0.22 13.42
N ARG A 185 11.39 0.80 13.41
CA ARG A 185 12.28 0.86 14.58
C ARG A 185 12.26 2.20 15.31
N GLY A 186 11.52 3.17 14.78
CA GLY A 186 11.43 4.52 15.34
C GLY A 186 10.70 4.61 16.68
N GLY A 187 10.17 3.50 17.15
CA GLY A 187 9.50 3.39 18.45
C GLY A 187 7.99 3.56 18.38
N MET A 188 7.41 3.70 17.19
CA MET A 188 5.98 3.58 16.94
C MET A 188 5.58 2.10 16.79
N GLN A 189 4.33 1.78 17.09
CA GLN A 189 3.77 0.45 16.90
C GLN A 189 3.17 0.32 15.49
N VAL A 190 3.87 -0.37 14.58
CA VAL A 190 3.35 -0.60 13.23
C VAL A 190 2.18 -1.57 13.28
N VAL A 191 1.02 -1.12 12.80
CA VAL A 191 -0.23 -1.90 12.81
C VAL A 191 -0.58 -2.44 11.45
N ALA A 192 -0.18 -1.75 10.37
CA ALA A 192 -0.38 -2.19 9.00
C ALA A 192 0.71 -1.66 8.08
N VAL A 193 0.97 -2.43 7.02
CA VAL A 193 1.77 -2.03 5.86
C VAL A 193 1.04 -2.49 4.61
N ASP A 194 0.52 -1.52 3.86
CA ASP A 194 -0.08 -1.75 2.54
C ASP A 194 0.95 -1.48 1.46
N ILE A 195 0.94 -2.26 0.39
CA ILE A 195 1.84 -2.13 -0.76
C ILE A 195 1.01 -2.16 -2.03
N CYS A 196 1.11 -1.13 -2.87
CA CYS A 196 0.52 -1.09 -4.20
C CYS A 196 1.53 -0.68 -5.27
N GLY A 197 1.05 -0.38 -6.48
CA GLY A 197 1.89 0.10 -7.58
C GLY A 197 2.38 -1.03 -8.49
N GLU A 198 1.49 -1.86 -8.99
CA GLU A 198 1.76 -2.83 -10.05
C GLU A 198 1.50 -2.24 -11.44
N LEU A 199 2.05 -2.88 -12.48
CA LEU A 199 1.73 -2.62 -13.88
C LEU A 199 1.13 -3.88 -14.52
N PRO A 200 -0.20 -3.99 -14.60
CA PRO A 200 -0.86 -5.13 -15.22
C PRO A 200 -0.62 -5.21 -16.73
N VAL A 201 -0.64 -6.43 -17.30
CA VAL A 201 -0.43 -6.66 -18.74
C VAL A 201 -1.46 -5.90 -19.58
N PHE A 202 -2.73 -5.87 -19.18
CA PHE A 202 -3.77 -5.15 -19.94
C PHE A 202 -3.59 -3.63 -19.95
N LYS A 203 -2.71 -3.08 -19.08
CA LYS A 203 -2.28 -1.67 -19.06
C LYS A 203 -0.93 -1.46 -19.76
N GLY A 204 -0.42 -2.46 -20.47
CA GLY A 204 0.81 -2.37 -21.25
C GLY A 204 2.05 -2.95 -20.54
N GLY A 205 1.88 -3.61 -19.41
CA GLY A 205 2.97 -4.31 -18.72
C GLY A 205 3.58 -5.41 -19.58
N SER A 206 4.90 -5.41 -19.72
CA SER A 206 5.67 -6.44 -20.40
C SER A 206 6.10 -7.54 -19.43
N GLY A 207 6.59 -8.65 -19.95
CA GLY A 207 7.19 -9.71 -19.13
C GLY A 207 8.40 -9.24 -18.31
N GLU A 208 9.14 -8.23 -18.81
CA GLU A 208 10.23 -7.63 -18.05
C GLU A 208 9.71 -6.76 -16.90
N ASP A 209 8.64 -5.99 -17.11
CA ASP A 209 8.01 -5.17 -16.07
C ASP A 209 7.45 -6.06 -14.95
N LEU A 210 6.77 -7.14 -15.30
CA LEU A 210 6.29 -8.13 -14.34
C LEU A 210 7.43 -8.75 -13.53
N ARG A 211 8.56 -9.08 -14.18
CA ARG A 211 9.74 -9.64 -13.50
C ARG A 211 10.36 -8.65 -12.52
N ILE A 212 10.49 -7.37 -12.89
CA ILE A 212 11.01 -6.33 -12.00
C ILE A 212 10.11 -6.19 -10.77
N ASN A 213 8.80 -6.10 -10.96
CA ASN A 213 7.86 -6.01 -9.87
C ASN A 213 7.86 -7.27 -8.98
N PHE A 214 7.98 -8.44 -9.58
CA PHE A 214 8.12 -9.70 -8.83
C PHE A 214 9.33 -9.68 -7.88
N GLU A 215 10.52 -9.31 -8.38
CA GLU A 215 11.72 -9.26 -7.56
C GLU A 215 11.61 -8.20 -6.46
N THR A 216 11.05 -7.03 -6.76
CA THR A 216 10.81 -5.99 -5.77
C THR A 216 9.81 -6.42 -4.69
N ASN A 217 8.71 -7.03 -5.07
CA ASN A 217 7.73 -7.56 -4.11
C ASN A 217 8.34 -8.63 -3.20
N LYS A 218 9.15 -9.51 -3.78
CA LYS A 218 9.87 -10.55 -3.03
C LYS A 218 10.85 -9.95 -2.02
N GLU A 219 11.64 -8.95 -2.43
CA GLU A 219 12.56 -8.25 -1.53
C GLU A 219 11.82 -7.47 -0.44
N LEU A 220 10.71 -6.81 -0.76
CA LEU A 220 9.87 -6.13 0.22
C LEU A 220 9.27 -7.13 1.22
N TYR A 221 8.73 -8.25 0.74
CA TYR A 221 8.20 -9.31 1.62
C TYR A 221 9.27 -9.80 2.60
N GLN A 222 10.45 -10.17 2.12
CA GLN A 222 11.55 -10.67 2.97
C GLN A 222 12.01 -9.62 4.00
N HIS A 223 12.10 -8.37 3.57
CA HIS A 223 12.48 -7.27 4.45
C HIS A 223 11.43 -7.02 5.53
N LEU A 224 10.17 -6.87 5.16
CA LEU A 224 9.07 -6.56 6.06
C LEU A 224 8.76 -7.70 7.03
N THR A 225 8.81 -8.96 6.58
CA THR A 225 8.65 -10.12 7.47
C THR A 225 9.75 -10.19 8.51
N THR A 226 10.98 -9.82 8.15
CA THR A 226 12.09 -9.74 9.11
C THR A 226 11.86 -8.65 10.15
N LEU A 227 11.32 -7.50 9.75
CA LEU A 227 11.07 -6.36 10.66
C LEU A 227 9.85 -6.59 11.57
N LEU A 228 8.77 -7.17 11.05
CA LEU A 228 7.52 -7.39 11.78
C LEU A 228 7.58 -8.58 12.76
N ASN A 229 8.56 -9.49 12.61
CA ASN A 229 8.78 -10.64 13.52
C ASN A 229 9.77 -10.33 14.66
N GLN A 230 10.28 -9.12 14.78
CA GLN A 230 11.20 -8.65 15.84
C GLN A 230 10.46 -7.87 16.91
#